data_9d0d07b2f7d7f1e7290e365dc615cc74
#
_entry.id   9d0d07b2f7d7f1e7290e365dc615cc74
#
_cell.length_a   1.000
_cell.length_b   1.000
_cell.length_c   1.000
_cell.angle_alpha   90.00
_cell.angle_beta   90.00
_cell.angle_gamma   90.00
#
_symmetry.space_group_name_H-M   'P 1'
#
loop_
_entity.id
_entity.type
_entity.pdbx_description
1 polymer ?
#
loop_
_entity_poly.entity_id
_entity_poly.type
_entity_poly.pdbx_seq_one_letter_code
_entity_poly.pdbx_strand_id
1 'polypeptide(L)'
;MLSSVDNLEERARNIVLKLLERGPKSSFELAEALEKHEIPSAIANQVIQRFTEVELIDDSAYAQQVVDASRRTRGLARSMVKRKLADKGLDQEIINQVASEISDEDELAVATEVAIKRMGQLAKLAPEVRNRRLIGFLQRRGFGSGVVFEAIREAEAHAVKSGF
;
A
#
# COMPACT_ATOMS: atom_id res chain seq x y z
N MET A 1 -36.28 -18.48 -20.03
CA MET A 1 -36.23 -17.25 -19.20
C MET A 1 -35.28 -17.51 -18.05
N LEU A 2 -34.24 -16.72 -17.94
CA LEU A 2 -33.35 -16.72 -16.76
C LEU A 2 -34.17 -16.25 -15.55
N SER A 3 -33.93 -16.82 -14.38
CA SER A 3 -34.58 -16.33 -13.17
C SER A 3 -34.06 -14.90 -12.86
N SER A 4 -34.78 -14.15 -12.05
CA SER A 4 -34.31 -12.81 -11.63
C SER A 4 -32.97 -12.87 -10.89
N VAL A 5 -32.71 -13.99 -10.23
CA VAL A 5 -31.43 -14.25 -9.53
C VAL A 5 -30.30 -14.48 -10.53
N ASP A 6 -30.54 -15.28 -11.59
CA ASP A 6 -29.54 -15.51 -12.64
C ASP A 6 -29.13 -14.22 -13.34
N ASN A 7 -30.07 -13.33 -13.57
CA ASN A 7 -29.80 -12.01 -14.16
C ASN A 7 -28.96 -11.11 -13.25
N LEU A 8 -29.23 -11.13 -11.93
CA LEU A 8 -28.44 -10.37 -10.96
C LEU A 8 -27.02 -10.94 -10.82
N GLU A 9 -26.87 -12.25 -10.85
CA GLU A 9 -25.56 -12.91 -10.81
C GLU A 9 -24.73 -12.58 -12.06
N GLU A 10 -25.33 -12.63 -13.25
CA GLU A 10 -24.67 -12.22 -14.50
C GLU A 10 -24.27 -10.74 -14.48
N ARG A 11 -25.15 -9.87 -13.99
CA ARG A 11 -24.86 -8.45 -13.83
C ARG A 11 -23.71 -8.22 -12.87
N ALA A 12 -23.69 -8.92 -11.73
CA ALA A 12 -22.61 -8.83 -10.76
C ALA A 12 -21.26 -9.28 -11.36
N ARG A 13 -21.25 -10.41 -12.08
CA ARG A 13 -20.04 -10.89 -12.77
C ARG A 13 -19.50 -9.86 -13.77
N ASN A 14 -20.36 -9.29 -14.57
CA ASN A 14 -19.98 -8.27 -15.56
C ASN A 14 -19.39 -7.01 -14.91
N ILE A 15 -19.95 -6.57 -13.78
CA ILE A 15 -19.40 -5.44 -13.00
C ILE A 15 -17.99 -5.77 -12.51
N VAL A 16 -17.79 -6.93 -11.88
CA VAL A 16 -16.48 -7.35 -11.37
C VAL A 16 -15.46 -7.45 -12.50
N LEU A 17 -15.79 -8.08 -13.60
CA LEU A 17 -14.88 -8.21 -14.75
C LEU A 17 -14.44 -6.84 -15.28
N LYS A 18 -15.37 -5.90 -15.47
CA LYS A 18 -15.05 -4.54 -15.92
C LYS A 18 -14.14 -3.78 -14.95
N LEU A 19 -14.30 -4.01 -13.65
CA LEU A 19 -13.46 -3.39 -12.64
C LEU A 19 -12.05 -3.98 -12.65
N LEU A 20 -11.93 -5.30 -12.78
CA LEU A 20 -10.63 -6.00 -12.86
C LEU A 20 -9.86 -5.69 -14.15
N GLU A 21 -10.56 -5.41 -15.26
CA GLU A 21 -9.91 -4.93 -16.50
C GLU A 21 -9.20 -3.60 -16.33
N ARG A 22 -9.64 -2.77 -15.39
CA ARG A 22 -9.04 -1.46 -15.06
C ARG A 22 -7.86 -1.56 -14.11
N GLY A 23 -7.63 -2.72 -13.53
CA GLY A 23 -6.55 -2.99 -12.60
C GLY A 23 -6.96 -3.83 -11.40
N PRO A 24 -5.99 -4.29 -10.61
CA PRO A 24 -6.25 -5.10 -9.42
C PRO A 24 -7.17 -4.41 -8.42
N LYS A 25 -8.02 -5.19 -7.78
CA LYS A 25 -8.95 -4.76 -6.73
C LYS A 25 -8.97 -5.77 -5.60
N SER A 26 -9.12 -5.30 -4.36
CA SER A 26 -9.39 -6.19 -3.24
C SER A 26 -10.82 -6.74 -3.31
N SER A 27 -11.05 -7.89 -2.68
CA SER A 27 -12.39 -8.45 -2.54
C SER A 27 -13.35 -7.48 -1.87
N PHE A 28 -12.88 -6.70 -0.89
CA PHE A 28 -13.64 -5.66 -0.22
C PHE A 28 -14.06 -4.52 -1.17
N GLU A 29 -13.13 -3.99 -1.96
CA GLU A 29 -13.43 -2.94 -2.96
C GLU A 29 -14.46 -3.40 -3.99
N LEU A 30 -14.39 -4.68 -4.38
CA LEU A 30 -15.37 -5.27 -5.31
C LEU A 30 -16.75 -5.44 -4.65
N ALA A 31 -16.77 -5.86 -3.38
CA ALA A 31 -18.02 -5.95 -2.61
C ALA A 31 -18.70 -4.58 -2.47
N GLU A 32 -17.95 -3.53 -2.12
CA GLU A 32 -18.47 -2.16 -2.07
C GLU A 32 -19.02 -1.69 -3.43
N ALA A 33 -18.30 -2.01 -4.51
CA ALA A 33 -18.76 -1.66 -5.85
C ALA A 33 -20.06 -2.37 -6.22
N LEU A 34 -20.20 -3.64 -5.88
CA LEU A 34 -21.43 -4.40 -6.10
C LEU A 34 -22.60 -3.85 -5.26
N GLU A 35 -22.34 -3.45 -4.02
CA GLU A 35 -23.35 -2.80 -3.17
C GLU A 35 -23.83 -1.48 -3.79
N LYS A 36 -22.94 -0.64 -4.29
CA LYS A 36 -23.27 0.61 -5.00
C LYS A 36 -24.11 0.38 -6.25
N HIS A 37 -24.00 -0.79 -6.86
CA HIS A 37 -24.82 -1.22 -8.00
C HIS A 37 -26.09 -1.98 -7.58
N GLU A 38 -26.45 -1.92 -6.30
CA GLU A 38 -27.65 -2.54 -5.74
C GLU A 38 -27.71 -4.07 -5.92
N ILE A 39 -26.55 -4.72 -5.96
CA ILE A 39 -26.46 -6.17 -5.96
C ILE A 39 -26.63 -6.68 -4.52
N PRO A 40 -27.58 -7.58 -4.25
CA PRO A 40 -27.75 -8.17 -2.92
C PRO A 40 -26.45 -8.83 -2.42
N SER A 41 -26.16 -8.65 -1.14
CA SER A 41 -24.90 -9.14 -0.53
C SER A 41 -24.69 -10.65 -0.70
N ALA A 42 -25.74 -11.45 -0.66
CA ALA A 42 -25.66 -12.90 -0.89
C ALA A 42 -25.12 -13.23 -2.29
N ILE A 43 -25.59 -12.52 -3.31
CA ILE A 43 -25.15 -12.68 -4.70
C ILE A 43 -23.74 -12.13 -4.87
N ALA A 44 -23.44 -10.97 -4.30
CA ALA A 44 -22.11 -10.38 -4.32
C ALA A 44 -21.05 -11.31 -3.71
N ASN A 45 -21.32 -11.86 -2.54
CA ASN A 45 -20.42 -12.80 -1.86
C ASN A 45 -20.20 -14.06 -2.69
N GLN A 46 -21.22 -14.61 -3.29
CA GLN A 46 -21.14 -15.80 -4.13
C GLN A 46 -20.26 -15.54 -5.37
N VAL A 47 -20.44 -14.42 -6.03
CA VAL A 47 -19.64 -14.05 -7.20
C VAL A 47 -18.18 -13.84 -6.79
N ILE A 48 -17.91 -13.09 -5.72
CA ILE A 48 -16.56 -12.84 -5.22
C ILE A 48 -15.88 -14.16 -4.84
N GLN A 49 -16.57 -15.06 -4.15
CA GLN A 49 -16.04 -16.36 -3.79
C GLN A 49 -15.63 -17.17 -5.04
N ARG A 50 -16.47 -17.24 -6.06
CA ARG A 50 -16.17 -17.96 -7.30
C ARG A 50 -14.95 -17.36 -8.02
N PHE A 51 -14.85 -16.04 -8.09
CA PHE A 51 -13.70 -15.37 -8.69
C PHE A 51 -12.41 -15.58 -7.89
N THR A 52 -12.53 -15.70 -6.57
CA THR A 52 -11.39 -16.03 -5.70
C THR A 52 -10.94 -17.48 -5.91
N GLU A 53 -11.86 -18.43 -6.03
CA GLU A 53 -11.56 -19.86 -6.29
C GLU A 53 -10.83 -20.06 -7.62
N VAL A 54 -11.11 -19.27 -8.63
CA VAL A 54 -10.42 -19.33 -9.93
C VAL A 54 -9.26 -18.33 -10.04
N GLU A 55 -8.85 -17.74 -8.91
CA GLU A 55 -7.68 -16.84 -8.78
C GLU A 55 -7.75 -15.57 -9.63
N LEU A 56 -8.95 -15.14 -10.04
CA LEU A 56 -9.15 -13.82 -10.65
C LEU A 56 -9.17 -12.71 -9.60
N ILE A 57 -9.52 -13.05 -8.37
CA ILE A 57 -9.38 -12.21 -7.17
C ILE A 57 -8.37 -12.88 -6.25
N ASP A 58 -7.31 -12.17 -5.88
CA ASP A 58 -6.27 -12.66 -4.98
C ASP A 58 -5.84 -11.49 -4.08
N ASP A 59 -6.41 -11.44 -2.87
CA ASP A 59 -6.13 -10.37 -1.91
C ASP A 59 -4.68 -10.37 -1.42
N SER A 60 -4.05 -11.53 -1.33
CA SER A 60 -2.63 -11.63 -0.94
C SER A 60 -1.71 -11.04 -2.00
N ALA A 61 -1.94 -11.38 -3.28
CA ALA A 61 -1.19 -10.82 -4.40
C ALA A 61 -1.44 -9.30 -4.53
N TYR A 62 -2.68 -8.86 -4.34
CA TYR A 62 -3.03 -7.44 -4.31
C TYR A 62 -2.32 -6.69 -3.19
N ALA A 63 -2.30 -7.26 -1.98
CA ALA A 63 -1.58 -6.69 -0.85
C ALA A 63 -0.09 -6.51 -1.15
N GLN A 64 0.56 -7.51 -1.75
CA GLN A 64 1.97 -7.44 -2.13
C GLN A 64 2.24 -6.34 -3.16
N GLN A 65 1.38 -6.17 -4.15
CA GLN A 65 1.48 -5.08 -5.12
C GLN A 65 1.37 -3.70 -4.45
N VAL A 66 0.47 -3.55 -3.48
CA VAL A 66 0.32 -2.31 -2.71
C VAL A 66 1.57 -2.03 -1.88
N VAL A 67 2.16 -3.06 -1.25
CA VAL A 67 3.42 -2.94 -0.51
C VAL A 67 4.53 -2.45 -1.45
N ASP A 68 4.75 -3.14 -2.56
CA ASP A 68 5.83 -2.82 -3.50
C ASP A 68 5.71 -1.40 -4.06
N ALA A 69 4.53 -1.01 -4.50
CA ALA A 69 4.27 0.33 -5.00
C ALA A 69 4.45 1.41 -3.93
N SER A 70 3.95 1.16 -2.71
CA SER A 70 4.04 2.11 -1.60
C SER A 70 5.49 2.35 -1.17
N ARG A 71 6.30 1.31 -1.12
CA ARG A 71 7.69 1.40 -0.70
C ARG A 71 8.60 1.92 -1.82
N ARG A 72 8.47 1.39 -3.02
CA ARG A 72 9.32 1.76 -4.17
C ARG A 72 9.04 3.16 -4.69
N THR A 73 7.77 3.51 -4.86
CA THR A 73 7.38 4.77 -5.49
C THR A 73 7.24 5.90 -4.47
N ARG A 74 6.71 5.62 -3.28
CA ARG A 74 6.39 6.63 -2.28
C ARG A 74 7.31 6.62 -1.07
N GLY A 75 8.15 5.61 -0.90
CA GLY A 75 9.05 5.47 0.24
C GLY A 75 8.30 5.48 1.58
N LEU A 76 7.16 4.77 1.67
CA LEU A 76 6.36 4.70 2.88
C LEU A 76 6.91 3.68 3.86
N ALA A 77 6.86 4.00 5.14
CA ALA A 77 7.18 3.09 6.22
C ALA A 77 6.18 1.93 6.30
N ARG A 78 6.60 0.83 6.92
CA ARG A 78 5.78 -0.36 7.17
C ARG A 78 4.45 -0.02 7.85
N SER A 79 4.45 0.90 8.83
CA SER A 79 3.25 1.35 9.52
C SER A 79 2.22 2.00 8.60
N MET A 80 2.66 2.83 7.68
CA MET A 80 1.80 3.50 6.70
C MET A 80 1.31 2.53 5.62
N VAL A 81 2.13 1.54 5.25
CA VAL A 81 1.71 0.45 4.35
C VAL A 81 0.59 -0.36 4.98
N LYS A 82 0.74 -0.76 6.26
CA LYS A 82 -0.31 -1.48 7.02
C LYS A 82 -1.62 -0.69 7.04
N ARG A 83 -1.54 0.60 7.32
CA ARG A 83 -2.71 1.49 7.32
C ARG A 83 -3.38 1.55 5.94
N LYS A 84 -2.60 1.68 4.90
CA LYS A 84 -3.09 1.72 3.52
C LYS A 84 -3.79 0.42 3.12
N LEU A 85 -3.25 -0.73 3.53
CA LEU A 85 -3.88 -2.03 3.31
C LEU A 85 -5.21 -2.16 4.08
N ALA A 86 -5.27 -1.66 5.32
CA ALA A 86 -6.50 -1.63 6.09
C ALA A 86 -7.56 -0.74 5.44
N ASP A 87 -7.18 0.42 4.90
CA ASP A 87 -8.08 1.32 4.15
C ASP A 87 -8.63 0.65 2.87
N LYS A 88 -7.90 -0.31 2.31
CA LYS A 88 -8.33 -1.15 1.18
C LYS A 88 -9.21 -2.34 1.59
N GLY A 89 -9.51 -2.47 2.87
CA GLY A 89 -10.35 -3.53 3.40
C GLY A 89 -9.72 -4.93 3.42
N LEU A 90 -8.39 -5.02 3.41
CA LEU A 90 -7.68 -6.29 3.49
C LEU A 90 -7.82 -6.89 4.89
N ASP A 91 -7.90 -8.21 4.97
CA ASP A 91 -7.92 -8.92 6.23
C ASP A 91 -6.65 -8.68 7.05
N GLN A 92 -6.78 -8.58 8.37
CA GLN A 92 -5.67 -8.31 9.28
C GLN A 92 -4.57 -9.38 9.18
N GLU A 93 -4.94 -10.63 8.93
CA GLU A 93 -4.00 -11.73 8.74
C GLU A 93 -3.12 -11.51 7.51
N ILE A 94 -3.71 -11.11 6.38
CA ILE A 94 -2.98 -10.77 5.14
C ILE A 94 -2.06 -9.57 5.40
N ILE A 95 -2.57 -8.52 6.07
CA ILE A 95 -1.78 -7.33 6.40
C ILE A 95 -0.56 -7.70 7.25
N ASN A 96 -0.77 -8.52 8.30
CA ASN A 96 0.31 -8.93 9.18
C ASN A 96 1.34 -9.79 8.45
N GLN A 97 0.91 -10.69 7.58
CA GLN A 97 1.79 -11.53 6.78
C GLN A 97 2.71 -10.70 5.88
N VAL A 98 2.14 -9.84 5.04
CA VAL A 98 2.96 -9.03 4.11
C VAL A 98 3.82 -8.01 4.83
N ALA A 99 3.36 -7.46 5.95
CA ALA A 99 4.16 -6.55 6.77
C ALA A 99 5.33 -7.24 7.48
N SER A 100 5.16 -8.50 7.86
CA SER A 100 6.23 -9.29 8.50
C SER A 100 7.40 -9.60 7.55
N GLU A 101 7.17 -9.55 6.25
CA GLU A 101 8.20 -9.73 5.23
C GLU A 101 9.09 -8.49 5.05
N ILE A 102 8.68 -7.34 5.58
CA ILE A 102 9.49 -6.12 5.60
C ILE A 102 10.40 -6.18 6.82
N SER A 103 11.67 -6.45 6.62
CA SER A 103 12.66 -6.49 7.70
C SER A 103 12.97 -5.08 8.24
N ASP A 104 13.61 -5.01 9.40
CA ASP A 104 14.06 -3.74 9.97
C ASP A 104 15.16 -3.12 9.11
N GLU A 105 16.00 -3.93 8.47
CA GLU A 105 17.00 -3.50 7.50
C GLU A 105 16.35 -2.87 6.27
N ASP A 106 15.30 -3.49 5.73
CA ASP A 106 14.54 -2.93 4.61
C ASP A 106 13.84 -1.62 5.00
N GLU A 107 13.32 -1.53 6.22
CA GLU A 107 12.71 -0.31 6.74
C GLU A 107 13.72 0.83 6.79
N LEU A 108 14.89 0.58 7.36
CA LEU A 108 15.99 1.55 7.42
C LEU A 108 16.48 1.93 6.01
N ALA A 109 16.64 0.96 5.11
CA ALA A 109 17.10 1.21 3.74
C ALA A 109 16.17 2.17 3.00
N VAL A 110 14.85 1.95 3.08
CA VAL A 110 13.87 2.85 2.45
C VAL A 110 13.91 4.24 3.09
N ALA A 111 13.97 4.32 4.41
CA ALA A 111 14.08 5.61 5.13
C ALA A 111 15.33 6.37 4.73
N THR A 112 16.46 5.69 4.61
CA THR A 112 17.77 6.28 4.22
C THR A 112 17.70 6.81 2.79
N GLU A 113 17.18 6.06 1.85
CA GLU A 113 17.00 6.49 0.46
C GLU A 113 16.13 7.74 0.35
N VAL A 114 15.00 7.76 1.08
CA VAL A 114 14.11 8.92 1.17
C VAL A 114 14.85 10.13 1.79
N ALA A 115 15.61 9.90 2.85
CA ALA A 115 16.40 10.94 3.52
C ALA A 115 17.46 11.54 2.60
N ILE A 116 18.21 10.71 1.87
CA ILE A 116 19.24 11.17 0.90
C ILE A 116 18.61 12.05 -0.15
N LYS A 117 17.53 11.60 -0.78
CA LYS A 117 16.84 12.35 -1.82
C LYS A 117 16.30 13.69 -1.30
N ARG A 118 15.67 13.68 -0.14
CA ARG A 118 15.12 14.88 0.47
C ARG A 118 16.21 15.85 0.95
N MET A 119 17.29 15.33 1.49
CA MET A 119 18.46 16.12 1.91
C MET A 119 19.03 16.92 0.74
N GLY A 120 19.18 16.32 -0.42
CA GLY A 120 19.59 17.02 -1.64
C GLY A 120 18.71 18.20 -2.01
N GLN A 121 17.39 18.07 -1.85
CA GLN A 121 16.44 19.16 -2.06
C GLN A 121 16.52 20.28 -1.01
N LEU A 122 17.04 19.99 0.17
CA LEU A 122 17.19 20.91 1.30
C LEU A 122 18.63 21.40 1.50
N ALA A 123 19.53 21.14 0.56
CA ALA A 123 20.97 21.39 0.69
C ALA A 123 21.34 22.84 0.97
N LYS A 124 20.52 23.80 0.51
CA LYS A 124 20.75 25.24 0.71
C LYS A 124 20.38 25.76 2.10
N LEU A 125 19.71 24.92 2.91
CA LEU A 125 19.29 25.32 4.25
C LEU A 125 20.39 25.08 5.30
N ALA A 126 20.35 25.85 6.38
CA ALA A 126 21.20 25.61 7.53
C ALA A 126 20.98 24.19 8.09
N PRO A 127 22.04 23.51 8.61
CA PRO A 127 21.93 22.12 9.05
C PRO A 127 20.80 21.83 10.04
N GLU A 128 20.57 22.73 11.01
CA GLU A 128 19.50 22.54 12.00
C GLU A 128 18.11 22.61 11.36
N VAL A 129 17.90 23.54 10.43
CA VAL A 129 16.63 23.69 9.70
C VAL A 129 16.41 22.50 8.79
N ARG A 130 17.45 22.08 8.08
CA ARG A 130 17.41 20.90 7.21
C ARG A 130 17.02 19.64 7.99
N ASN A 131 17.71 19.37 9.11
CA ASN A 131 17.46 18.17 9.91
C ASN A 131 16.07 18.17 10.53
N ARG A 132 15.59 19.31 11.03
CA ARG A 132 14.22 19.43 11.53
C ARG A 132 13.18 19.11 10.45
N ARG A 133 13.38 19.59 9.23
CA ARG A 133 12.49 19.28 8.10
C ARG A 133 12.55 17.83 7.66
N LEU A 134 13.75 17.22 7.69
CA LEU A 134 13.93 15.78 7.41
C LEU A 134 13.22 14.91 8.44
N ILE A 135 13.36 15.21 9.71
CA ILE A 135 12.67 14.50 10.80
C ILE A 135 11.16 14.52 10.54
N GLY A 136 10.57 15.70 10.36
CA GLY A 136 9.14 15.83 10.11
C GLY A 136 8.69 15.12 8.83
N PHE A 137 9.49 15.16 7.78
CA PHE A 137 9.20 14.51 6.51
C PHE A 137 9.17 12.97 6.64
N LEU A 138 10.15 12.39 7.31
CA LEU A 138 10.22 10.95 7.54
C LEU A 138 9.13 10.47 8.52
N GLN A 139 8.85 11.25 9.56
CA GLN A 139 7.76 10.94 10.49
C GLN A 139 6.39 10.93 9.79
N ARG A 140 6.12 11.87 8.90
CA ARG A 140 4.86 11.88 8.11
C ARG A 140 4.75 10.69 7.17
N ARG A 141 5.85 10.07 6.79
CA ARG A 141 5.87 8.81 6.02
C ARG A 141 5.72 7.56 6.90
N GLY A 142 5.61 7.75 8.20
CA GLY A 142 5.31 6.71 9.17
C GLY A 142 6.53 6.05 9.83
N PHE A 143 7.75 6.52 9.56
CA PHE A 143 8.96 5.97 10.19
C PHE A 143 9.02 6.34 11.67
N GLY A 144 9.41 5.36 12.50
CA GLY A 144 9.63 5.56 13.92
C GLY A 144 10.91 6.37 14.21
N SER A 145 10.98 6.96 15.40
CA SER A 145 12.07 7.87 15.77
C SER A 145 13.47 7.26 15.62
N GLY A 146 13.66 6.00 16.02
CA GLY A 146 14.93 5.30 15.89
C GLY A 146 15.39 5.18 14.43
N VAL A 147 14.48 4.78 13.56
CA VAL A 147 14.75 4.68 12.11
C VAL A 147 15.01 6.06 11.50
N VAL A 148 14.25 7.07 11.91
CA VAL A 148 14.41 8.46 11.43
C VAL A 148 15.81 8.98 11.71
N PHE A 149 16.29 8.86 12.96
CA PHE A 149 17.62 9.35 13.33
C PHE A 149 18.73 8.57 12.65
N GLU A 150 18.60 7.25 12.56
CA GLU A 150 19.58 6.42 11.87
C GLU A 150 19.65 6.74 10.38
N ALA A 151 18.49 6.87 9.71
CA ALA A 151 18.40 7.22 8.31
C ALA A 151 19.05 8.59 8.00
N ILE A 152 18.84 9.58 8.86
CA ILE A 152 19.45 10.91 8.70
C ILE A 152 20.97 10.81 8.88
N ARG A 153 21.45 10.04 9.87
CA ARG A 153 22.86 9.82 10.09
C ARG A 153 23.54 9.17 8.88
N GLU A 154 22.92 8.14 8.31
CA GLU A 154 23.42 7.48 7.10
C GLU A 154 23.38 8.40 5.88
N ALA A 155 22.34 9.23 5.75
CA ALA A 155 22.23 10.20 4.67
C ALA A 155 23.32 11.29 4.77
N GLU A 156 23.64 11.75 5.97
CA GLU A 156 24.74 12.70 6.21
C GLU A 156 26.10 12.09 5.85
N ALA A 157 26.33 10.85 6.23
CA ALA A 157 27.55 10.11 5.86
C ALA A 157 27.66 9.93 4.33
N HIS A 158 26.55 9.66 3.66
CA HIS A 158 26.51 9.57 2.21
C HIS A 158 26.82 10.91 1.54
N ALA A 159 26.28 12.01 2.05
CA ALA A 159 26.54 13.35 1.54
C ALA A 159 28.04 13.72 1.63
N VAL A 160 28.69 13.41 2.73
CA VAL A 160 30.14 13.63 2.91
C VAL A 160 30.97 12.85 1.89
N LYS A 161 30.63 11.58 1.64
CA LYS A 161 31.31 10.73 0.63
C LYS A 161 31.10 11.21 -0.80
N SER A 162 29.96 11.83 -1.08
CA SER A 162 29.59 12.30 -2.42
C SER A 162 30.00 13.74 -2.72
N GLY A 163 30.69 14.41 -1.79
CA GLY A 163 31.23 15.76 -1.96
C GLY A 163 30.23 16.89 -1.85
N PHE A 164 29.15 16.68 -1.12
CA PHE A 164 28.16 17.73 -0.81
C PHE A 164 28.51 18.45 0.48
#